data_7ac1d6da90b45ed66802dab4f46091e8
#
_entry.id   7ac1d6da90b45ed66802dab4f46091e8
#
_cell.length_a   1.000
_cell.length_b   1.000
_cell.length_c   1.000
_cell.angle_alpha   90.00
_cell.angle_beta   90.00
_cell.angle_gamma   90.00
#
_symmetry.space_group_name_H-M   'P 1'
#
loop_
_entity.id
_entity.type
_entity.pdbx_description
1 polymer ?
#
loop_
_entity_poly.entity_id
_entity_poly.type
_entity_poly.pdbx_seq_one_letter_code
_entity_poly.pdbx_strand_id
1 'polypeptide(L)'
;GPMTNPAGVKRQLTGAFDKNLLEPMAQTLLSLGTKKAWLVHGSDGTDELSISGLTYVIELKNGSINKFTLDPTDLGLTIHPFNKLIGGDPKYNASELTSLLSGKKSAYRDSVILNSAAAIYISGKVDNLEMGINEATKSIDKGTALSKLNELIKFSEEIKWVHQF
;
A
#
# COMPACT_ATOMS: atom_id res chain seq x y z
N GLY A 1 -4.32 -3.43 -16.08
CA GLY A 1 -4.17 -2.19 -15.33
C GLY A 1 -2.73 -1.93 -14.89
N PRO A 2 -2.19 -2.60 -13.86
CA PRO A 2 -0.90 -2.22 -13.27
C PRO A 2 0.29 -2.33 -14.23
N MET A 3 0.20 -3.17 -15.27
CA MET A 3 1.27 -3.34 -16.26
C MET A 3 1.25 -2.29 -17.37
N THR A 4 0.15 -1.55 -17.51
CA THR A 4 -0.08 -0.66 -18.65
C THR A 4 -0.38 0.78 -18.24
N ASN A 5 0.21 1.22 -17.12
CA ASN A 5 0.03 2.59 -16.64
C ASN A 5 0.57 3.59 -17.68
N PRO A 6 -0.28 4.44 -18.28
CA PRO A 6 0.13 5.38 -19.34
C PRO A 6 1.11 6.44 -18.85
N ALA A 7 1.19 6.71 -17.55
CA ALA A 7 2.17 7.63 -16.98
C ALA A 7 3.60 7.08 -16.99
N GLY A 8 3.80 5.81 -17.43
CA GLY A 8 5.13 5.19 -17.52
C GLY A 8 5.86 5.10 -16.19
N VAL A 9 5.13 4.86 -15.10
CA VAL A 9 5.70 4.78 -13.76
C VAL A 9 6.81 3.75 -13.68
N LYS A 10 7.92 4.10 -13.02
CA LYS A 10 9.11 3.25 -12.90
C LYS A 10 9.25 2.64 -11.51
N ARG A 11 8.34 2.95 -10.59
CA ARG A 11 8.33 2.45 -9.22
C ARG A 11 6.90 2.16 -8.82
N GLN A 12 6.59 0.95 -8.35
CA GLN A 12 5.22 0.59 -7.96
C GLN A 12 5.16 -0.52 -6.93
N LEU A 13 4.17 -0.44 -6.06
CA LEU A 13 3.68 -1.53 -5.24
C LEU A 13 2.41 -2.07 -5.91
N THR A 14 2.36 -3.37 -6.15
CA THR A 14 1.22 -3.98 -6.84
C THR A 14 0.87 -5.29 -6.16
N GLY A 15 -0.37 -5.43 -5.76
CA GLY A 15 -0.91 -6.69 -5.24
C GLY A 15 -1.45 -7.59 -6.34
N ALA A 16 -1.53 -8.88 -6.03
CA ALA A 16 -2.19 -9.87 -6.86
C ALA A 16 -3.02 -10.81 -5.99
N PHE A 17 -4.21 -11.16 -6.46
CA PHE A 17 -5.14 -12.06 -5.79
C PHE A 17 -4.68 -13.53 -5.76
N ASP A 18 -3.67 -13.88 -6.56
CA ASP A 18 -3.07 -15.22 -6.63
C ASP A 18 -1.55 -15.08 -6.60
N LYS A 19 -0.91 -15.79 -5.68
CA LYS A 19 0.55 -15.85 -5.52
C LYS A 19 1.29 -16.24 -6.81
N ASN A 20 0.70 -17.11 -7.62
CA ASN A 20 1.30 -17.58 -8.87
C ASN A 20 1.43 -16.47 -9.93
N LEU A 21 0.70 -15.37 -9.79
CA LEU A 21 0.78 -14.21 -10.67
C LEU A 21 1.98 -13.32 -10.39
N LEU A 22 2.56 -13.38 -9.20
CA LEU A 22 3.62 -12.43 -8.78
C LEU A 22 4.83 -12.50 -9.70
N GLU A 23 5.29 -13.69 -10.04
CA GLU A 23 6.50 -13.86 -10.88
C GLU A 23 6.28 -13.44 -12.34
N PRO A 24 5.23 -13.90 -13.06
CA PRO A 24 4.93 -13.40 -14.40
C PRO A 24 4.76 -11.88 -14.44
N MET A 25 4.14 -11.28 -13.42
CA MET A 25 3.99 -9.85 -13.31
C MET A 25 5.33 -9.14 -13.15
N ALA A 26 6.22 -9.66 -12.30
CA ALA A 26 7.55 -9.10 -12.09
C ALA A 26 8.40 -9.15 -13.38
N GLN A 27 8.36 -10.28 -14.10
CA GLN A 27 9.05 -10.43 -15.39
C GLN A 27 8.51 -9.43 -16.44
N THR A 28 7.20 -9.25 -16.48
CA THR A 28 6.58 -8.26 -17.37
C THR A 28 7.02 -6.85 -17.02
N LEU A 29 7.01 -6.47 -15.74
CA LEU A 29 7.46 -5.14 -15.30
C LEU A 29 8.95 -4.92 -15.57
N LEU A 30 9.78 -5.96 -15.44
CA LEU A 30 11.19 -5.90 -15.80
C LEU A 30 11.35 -5.58 -17.29
N SER A 31 10.65 -6.29 -18.18
CA SER A 31 10.71 -6.07 -19.63
C SER A 31 10.20 -4.69 -20.05
N LEU A 32 9.26 -4.09 -19.28
CA LEU A 32 8.75 -2.73 -19.47
C LEU A 32 9.66 -1.64 -18.88
N GLY A 33 10.81 -2.02 -18.32
CA GLY A 33 11.81 -1.09 -17.83
C GLY A 33 11.46 -0.45 -16.47
N THR A 34 10.68 -1.16 -15.64
CA THR A 34 10.45 -0.77 -14.23
C THR A 34 11.76 -0.84 -13.45
N LYS A 35 12.04 0.18 -12.65
CA LYS A 35 13.27 0.29 -11.86
C LYS A 35 13.19 -0.39 -10.50
N LYS A 36 12.05 -0.27 -9.84
CA LYS A 36 11.79 -0.88 -8.53
C LYS A 36 10.31 -1.17 -8.36
N ALA A 37 9.97 -2.41 -8.02
CA ALA A 37 8.60 -2.80 -7.72
C ALA A 37 8.57 -3.90 -6.65
N TRP A 38 7.51 -3.94 -5.89
CA TRP A 38 7.10 -5.10 -5.13
C TRP A 38 5.78 -5.63 -5.68
N LEU A 39 5.75 -6.91 -5.96
CA LEU A 39 4.56 -7.69 -6.28
C LEU A 39 4.24 -8.49 -5.02
N VAL A 40 3.04 -8.33 -4.48
CA VAL A 40 2.70 -8.85 -3.14
C VAL A 40 1.42 -9.67 -3.15
N HIS A 41 1.36 -10.66 -2.24
CA HIS A 41 0.18 -11.46 -1.97
C HIS A 41 0.20 -11.89 -0.50
N GLY A 42 -0.82 -11.52 0.25
CA GLY A 42 -0.98 -11.91 1.65
C GLY A 42 -1.35 -13.39 1.80
N SER A 43 -0.84 -14.05 2.84
CA SER A 43 -1.20 -15.43 3.16
C SER A 43 -2.70 -15.59 3.55
N ASP A 44 -3.35 -14.48 3.85
CA ASP A 44 -4.78 -14.35 4.12
C ASP A 44 -5.64 -14.22 2.84
N GLY A 45 -5.00 -14.23 1.65
CA GLY A 45 -5.64 -14.13 0.34
C GLY A 45 -5.80 -12.70 -0.17
N THR A 46 -5.30 -11.70 0.54
CA THR A 46 -5.35 -10.30 0.10
C THR A 46 -4.30 -9.99 -0.95
N ASP A 47 -4.60 -9.04 -1.82
CA ASP A 47 -3.68 -8.44 -2.79
C ASP A 47 -2.90 -7.24 -2.19
N GLU A 48 -2.56 -7.33 -0.89
CA GLU A 48 -1.85 -6.32 -0.11
C GLU A 48 -0.76 -6.96 0.76
N LEU A 49 0.07 -6.14 1.43
CA LEU A 49 0.87 -6.64 2.53
C LEU A 49 -0.06 -6.94 3.71
N SER A 50 -0.06 -8.20 4.13
CA SER A 50 -0.94 -8.67 5.19
C SER A 50 -0.44 -8.24 6.57
N ILE A 51 -1.36 -7.81 7.42
CA ILE A 51 -1.16 -7.64 8.86
C ILE A 51 -1.76 -8.81 9.66
N SER A 52 -2.36 -9.78 8.95
CA SER A 52 -2.97 -10.98 9.54
C SER A 52 -2.07 -12.22 9.47
N GLY A 53 -0.94 -12.12 8.75
CA GLY A 53 0.00 -13.21 8.55
C GLY A 53 1.14 -12.81 7.62
N LEU A 54 1.76 -13.81 7.01
CA LEU A 54 2.89 -13.60 6.10
C LEU A 54 2.45 -12.94 4.79
N THR A 55 3.36 -12.23 4.17
CA THR A 55 3.21 -11.72 2.79
C THR A 55 4.27 -12.32 1.89
N TYR A 56 3.87 -12.90 0.77
CA TYR A 56 4.79 -13.30 -0.30
C TYR A 56 5.15 -12.07 -1.13
N VAL A 57 6.44 -11.83 -1.30
CA VAL A 57 6.96 -10.67 -2.01
C VAL A 57 7.89 -11.10 -3.13
N ILE A 58 7.67 -10.54 -4.30
CA ILE A 58 8.68 -10.54 -5.36
C ILE A 58 9.13 -9.09 -5.57
N GLU A 59 10.40 -8.83 -5.22
CA GLU A 59 11.03 -7.54 -5.44
C GLU A 59 11.72 -7.51 -6.80
N LEU A 60 11.36 -6.53 -7.61
CA LEU A 60 12.15 -6.09 -8.76
C LEU A 60 12.96 -4.87 -8.33
N LYS A 61 14.28 -4.96 -8.44
CA LYS A 61 15.19 -3.85 -8.09
C LYS A 61 16.44 -3.89 -8.96
N ASN A 62 16.73 -2.80 -9.65
CA ASN A 62 17.93 -2.65 -10.49
C ASN A 62 18.15 -3.80 -11.51
N GLY A 63 17.08 -4.26 -12.14
CA GLY A 63 17.13 -5.34 -13.12
C GLY A 63 17.18 -6.76 -12.55
N SER A 64 17.19 -6.91 -11.23
CA SER A 64 17.18 -8.20 -10.53
C SER A 64 15.82 -8.49 -9.91
N ILE A 65 15.45 -9.75 -9.85
CA ILE A 65 14.23 -10.24 -9.21
C ILE A 65 14.62 -11.11 -8.02
N ASN A 66 14.15 -10.73 -6.83
CA ASN A 66 14.33 -11.46 -5.59
C ASN A 66 12.97 -11.89 -5.02
N LYS A 67 12.93 -13.04 -4.38
CA LYS A 67 11.74 -13.58 -3.71
C LYS A 67 12.01 -13.69 -2.23
N PHE A 68 11.08 -13.22 -1.42
CA PHE A 68 11.13 -13.40 0.03
C PHE A 68 9.73 -13.40 0.63
N THR A 69 9.66 -13.72 1.91
CA THR A 69 8.44 -13.64 2.71
C THR A 69 8.66 -12.58 3.78
N LEU A 70 7.65 -11.75 4.00
CA LEU A 70 7.64 -10.72 5.02
C LEU A 70 6.71 -11.13 6.15
N ASP A 71 7.21 -11.08 7.38
CA ASP A 71 6.42 -11.22 8.60
C ASP A 71 6.27 -9.83 9.25
N PRO A 72 5.06 -9.32 9.48
CA PRO A 72 4.89 -8.01 10.12
C PRO A 72 5.46 -7.97 11.56
N THR A 73 5.61 -9.10 12.23
CA THR A 73 6.22 -9.14 13.58
C THR A 73 7.70 -8.80 13.57
N ASP A 74 8.43 -9.12 12.50
CA ASP A 74 9.84 -8.72 12.33
C ASP A 74 10.02 -7.19 12.26
N LEU A 75 8.93 -6.48 12.00
CA LEU A 75 8.86 -5.02 11.93
C LEU A 75 8.24 -4.37 13.17
N GLY A 76 8.01 -5.16 14.22
CA GLY A 76 7.40 -4.69 15.47
C GLY A 76 5.90 -4.42 15.37
N LEU A 77 5.22 -4.89 14.31
CA LEU A 77 3.78 -4.78 14.15
C LEU A 77 3.07 -5.99 14.77
N THR A 78 1.87 -5.77 15.27
CA THR A 78 1.05 -6.83 15.86
C THR A 78 0.27 -7.58 14.78
N ILE A 79 0.23 -8.91 14.87
CA ILE A 79 -0.68 -9.73 14.05
C ILE A 79 -2.12 -9.48 14.52
N HIS A 80 -2.98 -9.16 13.58
CA HIS A 80 -4.40 -8.97 13.80
C HIS A 80 -5.22 -10.06 13.08
N PRO A 81 -6.31 -10.57 13.69
CA PRO A 81 -7.24 -11.45 12.98
C PRO A 81 -7.83 -10.76 11.75
N PHE A 82 -7.91 -11.44 10.62
CA PHE A 82 -8.42 -10.90 9.36
C PHE A 82 -9.81 -10.26 9.47
N ASN A 83 -10.69 -10.80 10.31
CA ASN A 83 -12.02 -10.24 10.54
C ASN A 83 -12.02 -8.81 11.10
N LYS A 84 -10.89 -8.31 11.60
CA LYS A 84 -10.72 -6.91 12.04
C LYS A 84 -10.41 -5.95 10.90
N LEU A 85 -10.17 -6.47 9.70
CA LEU A 85 -9.86 -5.71 8.48
C LEU A 85 -11.04 -5.67 7.51
N ILE A 86 -12.08 -6.45 7.76
CA ILE A 86 -13.25 -6.51 6.88
C ILE A 86 -13.95 -5.14 6.91
N GLY A 87 -14.05 -4.55 5.73
CA GLY A 87 -14.77 -3.30 5.52
C GLY A 87 -16.30 -3.48 5.48
N GLY A 88 -16.98 -2.41 5.14
CA GLY A 88 -18.43 -2.36 5.02
C GLY A 88 -18.86 -1.57 3.77
N ASP A 89 -19.99 -0.90 3.88
CA ASP A 89 -20.44 0.01 2.84
C ASP A 89 -19.49 1.24 2.67
N PRO A 90 -19.63 2.01 1.60
CA PRO A 90 -18.75 3.16 1.36
C PRO A 90 -18.75 4.19 2.50
N LYS A 91 -19.88 4.40 3.17
CA LYS A 91 -20.00 5.35 4.28
C LYS A 91 -19.22 4.86 5.51
N TYR A 92 -19.36 3.58 5.84
CA TYR A 92 -18.58 2.94 6.90
C TYR A 92 -17.07 3.03 6.61
N ASN A 93 -16.65 2.64 5.41
CA ASN A 93 -15.24 2.66 5.03
C ASN A 93 -14.64 4.07 5.07
N ALA A 94 -15.37 5.09 4.60
CA ALA A 94 -14.95 6.49 4.69
C ALA A 94 -14.81 6.96 6.15
N SER A 95 -15.72 6.54 7.03
CA SER A 95 -15.66 6.84 8.47
C SER A 95 -14.44 6.20 9.14
N GLU A 96 -14.15 4.93 8.86
CA GLU A 96 -12.99 4.23 9.40
C GLU A 96 -11.67 4.81 8.87
N LEU A 97 -11.60 5.19 7.57
CA LEU A 97 -10.45 5.90 7.01
C LEU A 97 -10.22 7.23 7.74
N THR A 98 -11.25 8.04 7.90
CA THR A 98 -11.15 9.33 8.60
C THR A 98 -10.72 9.12 10.06
N SER A 99 -11.26 8.11 10.74
CA SER A 99 -10.91 7.77 12.12
C SER A 99 -9.44 7.40 12.27
N LEU A 100 -8.91 6.53 11.41
CA LEU A 100 -7.49 6.17 11.46
C LEU A 100 -6.58 7.36 11.17
N LEU A 101 -6.92 8.20 10.17
CA LEU A 101 -6.15 9.40 9.84
C LEU A 101 -6.22 10.48 10.91
N SER A 102 -7.24 10.42 11.77
CA SER A 102 -7.35 11.23 13.00
C SER A 102 -6.62 10.61 14.20
N GLY A 103 -5.89 9.50 14.00
CA GLY A 103 -5.03 8.89 15.01
C GLY A 103 -5.61 7.67 15.74
N LYS A 104 -6.83 7.18 15.40
CA LYS A 104 -7.42 5.98 16.02
C LYS A 104 -6.51 4.78 15.81
N LYS A 105 -6.13 4.10 16.88
CA LYS A 105 -5.37 2.84 16.87
C LYS A 105 -6.30 1.67 16.52
N SER A 106 -5.92 0.87 15.52
CA SER A 106 -6.73 -0.27 15.06
C SER A 106 -5.91 -1.18 14.15
N ALA A 107 -6.40 -2.39 13.88
CA ALA A 107 -5.84 -3.29 12.88
C ALA A 107 -5.76 -2.61 11.49
N TYR A 108 -6.81 -1.86 11.12
CA TYR A 108 -6.83 -1.12 9.86
C TYR A 108 -5.71 -0.07 9.78
N ARG A 109 -5.44 0.66 10.88
CA ARG A 109 -4.31 1.59 10.94
C ARG A 109 -2.96 0.88 10.73
N ASP A 110 -2.74 -0.27 11.36
CA ASP A 110 -1.48 -1.01 11.25
C ASP A 110 -1.31 -1.56 9.83
N SER A 111 -2.38 -2.04 9.18
CA SER A 111 -2.37 -2.42 7.77
C SER A 111 -2.00 -1.24 6.87
N VAL A 112 -2.61 -0.08 7.07
CA VAL A 112 -2.31 1.15 6.30
C VAL A 112 -0.86 1.59 6.50
N ILE A 113 -0.33 1.51 7.72
CA ILE A 113 1.08 1.83 8.01
C ILE A 113 2.01 0.89 7.26
N LEU A 114 1.78 -0.42 7.29
CA LEU A 114 2.62 -1.42 6.63
C LEU A 114 2.64 -1.21 5.11
N ASN A 115 1.48 -1.08 4.48
CA ASN A 115 1.37 -0.88 3.04
C ASN A 115 1.94 0.48 2.59
N SER A 116 1.72 1.55 3.37
CA SER A 116 2.31 2.86 3.13
C SER A 116 3.84 2.83 3.27
N ALA A 117 4.37 2.11 4.26
CA ALA A 117 5.81 1.94 4.47
C ALA A 117 6.47 1.29 3.24
N ALA A 118 5.85 0.24 2.69
CA ALA A 118 6.33 -0.40 1.47
C ALA A 118 6.32 0.57 0.28
N ALA A 119 5.25 1.35 0.10
CA ALA A 119 5.17 2.36 -0.95
C ALA A 119 6.27 3.45 -0.79
N ILE A 120 6.52 3.91 0.44
CA ILE A 120 7.57 4.88 0.75
C ILE A 120 8.96 4.30 0.45
N TYR A 121 9.22 3.04 0.85
CA TYR A 121 10.47 2.34 0.53
C TYR A 121 10.67 2.16 -0.98
N ILE A 122 9.65 1.74 -1.70
CA ILE A 122 9.71 1.55 -3.15
C ILE A 122 9.94 2.89 -3.86
N SER A 123 9.39 3.98 -3.35
CA SER A 123 9.62 5.32 -3.89
C SER A 123 11.09 5.76 -3.81
N GLY A 124 11.88 5.16 -2.92
CA GLY A 124 13.28 5.50 -2.67
C GLY A 124 13.48 6.66 -1.72
N LYS A 125 12.45 7.05 -0.96
CA LYS A 125 12.55 8.09 0.09
C LYS A 125 13.22 7.60 1.36
N VAL A 126 13.23 6.29 1.57
CA VAL A 126 13.86 5.63 2.72
C VAL A 126 14.62 4.39 2.27
N ASP A 127 15.59 3.94 3.09
CA ASP A 127 16.48 2.85 2.73
C ASP A 127 15.96 1.47 3.15
N ASN A 128 15.05 1.40 4.12
CA ASN A 128 14.45 0.16 4.62
C ASN A 128 12.99 0.35 5.02
N LEU A 129 12.33 -0.76 5.36
CA LEU A 129 10.91 -0.78 5.67
C LEU A 129 10.59 -0.18 7.05
N GLU A 130 11.49 -0.33 8.03
CA GLU A 130 11.36 0.25 9.37
C GLU A 130 11.33 1.79 9.30
N MET A 131 12.21 2.39 8.49
CA MET A 131 12.16 3.83 8.23
C MET A 131 10.85 4.23 7.53
N GLY A 132 10.35 3.37 6.62
CA GLY A 132 9.05 3.55 5.97
C GLY A 132 7.90 3.56 6.97
N ILE A 133 7.89 2.63 7.93
CA ILE A 133 6.91 2.56 9.02
C ILE A 133 6.94 3.85 9.86
N ASN A 134 8.13 4.33 10.20
CA ASN A 134 8.30 5.57 10.95
C ASN A 134 7.72 6.77 10.19
N GLU A 135 7.98 6.89 8.90
CA GLU A 135 7.46 7.99 8.09
C GLU A 135 5.95 7.89 7.87
N ALA A 136 5.40 6.68 7.64
CA ALA A 136 3.96 6.46 7.54
C ALA A 136 3.23 6.82 8.84
N THR A 137 3.76 6.35 9.98
CA THR A 137 3.26 6.67 11.33
C THR A 137 3.26 8.16 11.59
N LYS A 138 4.38 8.83 11.30
CA LYS A 138 4.53 10.28 11.43
C LYS A 138 3.51 11.05 10.58
N SER A 139 3.26 10.60 9.35
CA SER A 139 2.30 11.24 8.44
C SER A 139 0.87 11.22 9.00
N ILE A 140 0.48 10.11 9.64
CA ILE A 140 -0.81 9.99 10.30
C ILE A 140 -0.83 10.83 11.59
N ASP A 141 0.14 10.63 12.48
CA ASP A 141 0.13 11.22 13.82
C ASP A 141 0.29 12.76 13.82
N LYS A 142 0.92 13.32 12.78
CA LYS A 142 1.00 14.78 12.57
C LYS A 142 -0.17 15.36 11.79
N GLY A 143 -1.15 14.53 11.36
CA GLY A 143 -2.30 14.96 10.59
C GLY A 143 -2.03 15.32 9.14
N THR A 144 -0.80 15.12 8.63
CA THR A 144 -0.48 15.47 7.23
C THR A 144 -1.22 14.59 6.24
N ALA A 145 -1.45 13.31 6.55
CA ALA A 145 -2.25 12.41 5.72
C ALA A 145 -3.73 12.84 5.71
N LEU A 146 -4.30 13.23 6.86
CA LEU A 146 -5.66 13.75 6.94
C LEU A 146 -5.82 15.06 6.16
N SER A 147 -4.85 15.96 6.27
CA SER A 147 -4.85 17.20 5.46
C SER A 147 -4.89 16.89 3.98
N LYS A 148 -4.11 15.90 3.51
CA LYS A 148 -4.08 15.49 2.11
C LYS A 148 -5.40 14.87 1.65
N LEU A 149 -6.08 14.10 2.49
CA LEU A 149 -7.44 13.62 2.21
C LEU A 149 -8.41 14.78 2.02
N ASN A 150 -8.38 15.77 2.91
CA ASN A 150 -9.26 16.94 2.82
C ASN A 150 -9.00 17.77 1.55
N GLU A 151 -7.73 17.93 1.14
CA GLU A 151 -7.37 18.59 -0.13
C GLU A 151 -7.93 17.79 -1.34
N LEU A 152 -7.83 16.45 -1.32
CA LEU A 152 -8.36 15.60 -2.38
C LEU A 152 -9.88 15.71 -2.48
N ILE A 153 -10.59 15.70 -1.34
CA ILE A 153 -12.05 15.88 -1.29
C ILE A 153 -12.42 17.22 -1.92
N LYS A 154 -11.80 18.31 -1.46
CA LYS A 154 -12.05 19.65 -2.01
C LYS A 154 -11.83 19.70 -3.52
N PHE A 155 -10.69 19.20 -4.00
CA PHE A 155 -10.37 19.16 -5.41
C PHE A 155 -11.39 18.35 -6.23
N SER A 156 -11.85 17.20 -5.71
CA SER A 156 -12.86 16.37 -6.38
C SER A 156 -14.24 17.05 -6.46
N GLU A 157 -14.58 17.89 -5.51
CA GLU A 157 -15.81 18.70 -5.53
C GLU A 157 -15.71 19.81 -6.56
N GLU A 158 -14.56 20.48 -6.67
CA GLU A 158 -14.32 21.52 -7.67
C GLU A 158 -14.44 20.97 -9.10
N ILE A 159 -13.94 19.77 -9.39
CA ILE A 159 -14.05 19.13 -10.72
C ILE A 159 -15.51 18.79 -11.10
N LYS A 160 -16.35 18.40 -10.15
CA LYS A 160 -17.78 18.11 -10.44
C LYS A 160 -18.52 19.30 -11.01
N TRP A 161 -18.11 20.52 -10.67
CA TRP A 161 -18.69 21.75 -11.20
C TRP A 161 -18.35 22.00 -12.70
N VAL A 162 -17.19 21.52 -13.15
CA VAL A 162 -16.71 21.74 -14.53
C VAL A 162 -17.48 20.89 -15.56
N HIS A 163 -18.11 19.80 -15.14
CA HIS A 163 -18.84 18.86 -16.01
C HIS A 163 -20.37 19.05 -16.01
N GLN A 164 -20.88 20.11 -15.39
CA GLN A 164 -22.32 20.46 -15.39
C GLN A 164 -22.69 21.53 -16.45
N PHE A 165 -21.81 21.84 -17.40
CA PHE A 165 -22.07 22.76 -18.49
C PHE A 165 -21.82 22.13 -19.85
#